data_340f5a35471d6ba5a3efbe4b660528ea
#
_entry.id   340f5a35471d6ba5a3efbe4b660528ea
#
_cell.length_a   1.000
_cell.length_b   1.000
_cell.length_c   1.000
_cell.angle_alpha   90.00
_cell.angle_beta   90.00
_cell.angle_gamma   90.00
#
_symmetry.space_group_name_H-M   'P 1'
#
loop_
_entity.id
_entity.type
_entity.pdbx_description
1 polymer ?
#
loop_
_entity_poly.entity_id
_entity_poly.type
_entity_poly.pdbx_seq_one_letter_code
_entity_poly.pdbx_strand_id
1 'polypeptide(L)'
;MLGAFQLVRFMRVFSLFFLTLVFFSAFAQSNYQAQSRHSQSPEKFYQSPPSENKVLAALTAMNDCREANKDRQGYCELFINSGEKLTPASALKRSARNRRPLFLWRYKSTTATVFVAGSIHVLKEGFYPLPKQYVQAYNESDVLVLEVNMEAIKPESLQAIMLNYGSLKSGTLRTSMPADLYQSLEEVAPVYGIQLEQLQPFKPAVVGQQIQLMAMYSIGYEPEFGLESYFTSLDRDKPVLELESVEDQLDLLFNADRATQNALLRETLMQLPRLPDDTDAIIGKWIQGDDKGLESLIRESMGSSILARDFMKRLLDDRNERMASKILDYLRTNKNYFVIVGAAHLAGKNSVVSILNDQGQIGERFSSADVVIN
;
A
#
# COMPACT_ATOMS: atom_id res chain seq x y z
N MET A 1 15.55 -15.40 -17.45
CA MET A 1 16.23 -14.09 -17.36
C MET A 1 15.28 -12.89 -17.19
N LEU A 2 13.99 -12.98 -17.56
CA LEU A 2 13.01 -11.88 -17.30
C LEU A 2 12.52 -11.81 -15.85
N GLY A 3 12.46 -12.91 -15.10
CA GLY A 3 12.02 -12.91 -13.71
C GLY A 3 12.98 -12.17 -12.75
N ALA A 4 14.27 -12.18 -13.03
CA ALA A 4 15.27 -11.42 -12.27
C ALA A 4 15.16 -9.90 -12.51
N PHE A 5 14.66 -9.48 -13.67
CA PHE A 5 14.48 -8.07 -14.01
C PHE A 5 13.28 -7.41 -13.32
N GLN A 6 12.21 -8.15 -13.07
CA GLN A 6 11.05 -7.63 -12.30
C GLN A 6 11.36 -7.53 -10.81
N LEU A 7 12.02 -8.54 -10.25
CA LEU A 7 12.50 -8.49 -8.86
C LEU A 7 13.48 -7.32 -8.64
N VAL A 8 14.37 -7.07 -9.62
CA VAL A 8 15.32 -5.95 -9.61
C VAL A 8 14.61 -4.59 -9.74
N ARG A 9 13.45 -4.50 -10.41
CA ARG A 9 12.74 -3.23 -10.61
C ARG A 9 12.01 -2.76 -9.35
N PHE A 10 11.49 -3.68 -8.56
CA PHE A 10 10.81 -3.39 -7.30
C PHE A 10 11.78 -3.25 -6.14
N MET A 11 12.79 -4.07 -6.09
CA MET A 11 13.98 -3.84 -5.27
C MET A 11 14.62 -2.46 -5.51
N ARG A 12 14.41 -1.81 -6.66
CA ARG A 12 14.97 -0.47 -6.92
C ARG A 12 14.34 0.66 -6.09
N VAL A 13 13.11 0.56 -5.66
CA VAL A 13 12.47 1.62 -4.87
C VAL A 13 12.76 1.47 -3.36
N PHE A 14 12.94 0.23 -2.86
CA PHE A 14 13.28 -0.04 -1.45
C PHE A 14 14.57 -0.84 -1.25
N SER A 15 15.11 -1.50 -2.28
CA SER A 15 16.22 -2.46 -2.20
C SER A 15 17.57 -1.93 -2.68
N LEU A 16 17.69 -0.67 -3.10
CA LEU A 16 19.01 -0.04 -3.21
C LEU A 16 19.71 0.07 -1.84
N PHE A 17 19.02 -0.26 -0.76
CA PHE A 17 19.61 -0.32 0.57
C PHE A 17 20.25 -1.68 0.93
N PHE A 18 20.01 -2.76 0.16
CA PHE A 18 20.34 -4.11 0.63
C PHE A 18 21.02 -5.03 -0.39
N LEU A 19 21.87 -4.51 -1.26
CA LEU A 19 22.74 -5.37 -2.08
C LEU A 19 24.15 -5.33 -1.51
N THR A 20 24.43 -6.14 -0.47
CA THR A 20 25.76 -6.78 -0.26
C THR A 20 25.69 -7.81 0.87
N LEU A 21 26.21 -9.00 0.55
CA LEU A 21 26.75 -10.03 1.45
C LEU A 21 25.75 -10.89 2.24
N VAL A 22 25.43 -12.01 1.62
CA VAL A 22 24.96 -13.21 2.31
C VAL A 22 26.13 -13.79 3.10
N PHE A 23 26.16 -13.58 4.42
CA PHE A 23 26.92 -14.42 5.33
C PHE A 23 25.97 -15.45 5.94
N PHE A 24 26.22 -16.71 5.64
CA PHE A 24 25.59 -17.83 6.30
C PHE A 24 25.93 -17.83 7.79
N SER A 25 24.99 -17.48 8.64
CA SER A 25 25.00 -17.87 10.05
C SER A 25 23.96 -18.98 10.24
N ALA A 26 24.44 -20.15 10.64
CA ALA A 26 23.60 -21.29 10.97
C ALA A 26 22.78 -20.98 12.23
N PHE A 27 21.52 -20.58 12.04
CA PHE A 27 20.52 -20.50 13.09
C PHE A 27 19.33 -21.40 12.76
N ALA A 28 18.63 -21.86 13.79
CA ALA A 28 17.56 -22.83 13.77
C ALA A 28 16.71 -22.79 12.51
N GLN A 29 16.63 -23.90 11.79
CA GLN A 29 15.85 -24.09 10.56
C GLN A 29 14.36 -23.83 10.83
N SER A 30 13.93 -22.59 10.70
CA SER A 30 12.52 -22.28 10.60
C SER A 30 12.08 -22.68 9.20
N ASN A 31 11.24 -23.71 9.11
CA ASN A 31 10.78 -24.28 7.85
C ASN A 31 9.48 -23.61 7.41
N TYR A 32 9.55 -22.33 7.02
CA TYR A 32 8.41 -21.65 6.41
C TYR A 32 8.15 -22.21 5.01
N GLN A 33 6.89 -22.53 4.71
CA GLN A 33 6.48 -22.99 3.39
C GLN A 33 5.21 -22.26 2.97
N ALA A 34 5.11 -21.97 1.68
CA ALA A 34 3.95 -21.36 1.11
C ALA A 34 3.46 -22.13 -0.12
N GLN A 35 2.18 -21.99 -0.43
CA GLN A 35 1.54 -22.55 -1.60
C GLN A 35 0.79 -21.44 -2.36
N SER A 36 1.01 -21.41 -3.65
CA SER A 36 0.26 -20.59 -4.59
C SER A 36 -0.48 -21.45 -5.60
N ARG A 37 -1.43 -20.85 -6.31
CA ARG A 37 -2.18 -21.52 -7.39
C ARG A 37 -2.53 -20.53 -8.48
N HIS A 38 -2.75 -21.05 -9.68
CA HIS A 38 -3.22 -20.26 -10.80
C HIS A 38 -4.75 -20.23 -10.84
N SER A 39 -5.35 -19.08 -11.17
CA SER A 39 -6.80 -18.87 -11.15
C SER A 39 -7.59 -19.79 -12.07
N GLN A 40 -6.98 -20.25 -13.18
CA GLN A 40 -7.59 -21.19 -14.12
C GLN A 40 -7.25 -22.67 -13.87
N SER A 41 -6.44 -22.97 -12.87
CA SER A 41 -6.09 -24.34 -12.46
C SER A 41 -5.97 -24.38 -10.92
N PRO A 42 -7.09 -24.12 -10.22
CA PRO A 42 -7.08 -23.96 -8.77
C PRO A 42 -6.75 -25.26 -8.00
N GLU A 43 -6.79 -26.39 -8.68
CA GLU A 43 -6.41 -27.70 -8.15
C GLU A 43 -4.90 -27.94 -8.16
N LYS A 44 -4.14 -27.18 -8.95
CA LYS A 44 -2.69 -27.30 -9.04
C LYS A 44 -2.02 -26.27 -8.13
N PHE A 45 -1.24 -26.80 -7.18
CA PHE A 45 -0.48 -25.97 -6.24
C PHE A 45 1.00 -25.92 -6.63
N TYR A 46 1.60 -24.75 -6.40
CA TYR A 46 3.03 -24.49 -6.50
C TYR A 46 3.52 -24.22 -5.08
N GLN A 47 4.33 -25.14 -4.56
CA GLN A 47 4.80 -25.11 -3.18
C GLN A 47 6.25 -24.67 -3.13
N SER A 48 6.57 -23.71 -2.26
CA SER A 48 7.95 -23.36 -1.99
C SER A 48 8.69 -24.50 -1.29
N PRO A 49 10.01 -24.63 -1.46
CA PRO A 49 10.83 -25.40 -0.55
C PRO A 49 10.76 -24.79 0.87
N PRO A 50 11.22 -25.51 1.91
CA PRO A 50 11.43 -24.93 3.22
C PRO A 50 12.32 -23.68 3.12
N SER A 51 11.87 -22.58 3.69
CA SER A 51 12.48 -21.26 3.58
C SER A 51 12.81 -20.69 4.95
N GLU A 52 13.75 -19.75 5.01
CA GLU A 52 14.20 -19.13 6.26
C GLU A 52 13.16 -18.17 6.87
N ASN A 53 12.27 -17.63 6.05
CA ASN A 53 11.25 -16.70 6.49
C ASN A 53 9.97 -16.77 5.63
N LYS A 54 8.87 -16.19 6.14
CA LYS A 54 7.55 -16.21 5.48
C LYS A 54 7.55 -15.48 4.12
N VAL A 55 8.32 -14.41 3.98
CA VAL A 55 8.37 -13.61 2.75
C VAL A 55 9.03 -14.40 1.62
N LEU A 56 10.19 -15.02 1.90
CA LEU A 56 10.89 -15.84 0.92
C LEU A 56 10.03 -17.03 0.48
N ALA A 57 9.35 -17.69 1.42
CA ALA A 57 8.41 -18.75 1.09
C ALA A 57 7.30 -18.29 0.15
N ALA A 58 6.65 -17.15 0.46
CA ALA A 58 5.58 -16.57 -0.35
C ALA A 58 6.05 -16.20 -1.76
N LEU A 59 7.15 -15.45 -1.86
CA LEU A 59 7.71 -15.01 -3.13
C LEU A 59 8.13 -16.18 -4.02
N THR A 60 8.75 -17.21 -3.44
CA THR A 60 9.15 -18.41 -4.19
C THR A 60 7.93 -19.13 -4.76
N ALA A 61 6.91 -19.41 -3.93
CA ALA A 61 5.68 -20.07 -4.41
C ALA A 61 4.98 -19.25 -5.51
N MET A 62 4.91 -17.92 -5.35
CA MET A 62 4.30 -17.04 -6.36
C MET A 62 5.09 -17.01 -7.67
N ASN A 63 6.43 -16.93 -7.60
CA ASN A 63 7.29 -16.94 -8.77
C ASN A 63 7.19 -18.26 -9.54
N ASP A 64 7.20 -19.41 -8.85
CA ASP A 64 7.05 -20.73 -9.48
C ASP A 64 5.71 -20.85 -10.21
N CYS A 65 4.62 -20.32 -9.61
CA CYS A 65 3.32 -20.25 -10.27
C CYS A 65 3.37 -19.35 -11.51
N ARG A 66 3.90 -18.13 -11.41
CA ARG A 66 3.97 -17.17 -12.51
C ARG A 66 4.82 -17.68 -13.67
N GLU A 67 5.99 -18.24 -13.41
CA GLU A 67 6.83 -18.85 -14.46
C GLU A 67 6.15 -20.03 -15.15
N ALA A 68 5.51 -20.91 -14.39
CA ALA A 68 4.83 -22.07 -14.97
C ALA A 68 3.58 -21.72 -15.78
N ASN A 69 3.05 -20.50 -15.65
CA ASN A 69 1.82 -20.05 -16.31
C ASN A 69 2.00 -18.75 -17.11
N LYS A 70 3.24 -18.33 -17.41
CA LYS A 70 3.54 -17.05 -18.07
C LYS A 70 2.84 -16.83 -19.42
N ASP A 71 2.52 -17.90 -20.12
CA ASP A 71 1.83 -17.87 -21.44
C ASP A 71 0.32 -18.14 -21.32
N ARG A 72 -0.23 -18.22 -20.10
CA ARG A 72 -1.64 -18.50 -19.84
C ARG A 72 -2.35 -17.24 -19.37
N GLN A 73 -3.61 -17.09 -19.75
CA GLN A 73 -4.48 -16.07 -19.19
C GLN A 73 -4.79 -16.40 -17.72
N GLY A 74 -5.02 -15.36 -16.92
CA GLY A 74 -5.34 -15.51 -15.52
C GLY A 74 -4.23 -14.91 -14.65
N TYR A 75 -4.21 -15.30 -13.39
CA TYR A 75 -3.27 -14.78 -12.40
C TYR A 75 -2.89 -15.86 -11.39
N CYS A 76 -1.75 -15.67 -10.73
CA CYS A 76 -1.34 -16.45 -9.58
C CYS A 76 -1.76 -15.78 -8.28
N GLU A 77 -2.18 -16.55 -7.30
CA GLU A 77 -2.49 -16.06 -5.95
C GLU A 77 -1.89 -16.97 -4.89
N LEU A 78 -1.41 -16.37 -3.81
CA LEU A 78 -0.97 -17.08 -2.63
C LEU A 78 -2.19 -17.64 -1.89
N PHE A 79 -2.13 -18.93 -1.53
CA PHE A 79 -3.25 -19.66 -0.92
C PHE A 79 -3.00 -20.06 0.53
N ILE A 80 -1.76 -20.47 0.83
CA ILE A 80 -1.31 -20.80 2.17
C ILE A 80 0.08 -20.21 2.38
N ASN A 81 0.34 -19.66 3.56
CA ASN A 81 1.69 -19.37 4.01
C ASN A 81 1.85 -19.85 5.46
N SER A 82 2.84 -20.72 5.67
CA SER A 82 3.21 -21.24 7.00
C SER A 82 2.03 -21.85 7.77
N GLY A 83 1.19 -22.60 7.04
CA GLY A 83 -0.02 -23.23 7.59
C GLY A 83 -1.25 -22.31 7.68
N GLU A 84 -1.08 -21.01 7.53
CA GLU A 84 -2.17 -20.03 7.52
C GLU A 84 -2.83 -19.97 6.15
N LYS A 85 -4.16 -20.13 6.12
CA LYS A 85 -4.96 -20.05 4.91
C LYS A 85 -5.29 -18.60 4.57
N LEU A 86 -5.00 -18.17 3.36
CA LEU A 86 -5.21 -16.80 2.91
C LEU A 86 -6.46 -16.69 2.04
N THR A 87 -7.17 -15.58 2.18
CA THR A 87 -8.39 -15.32 1.42
C THR A 87 -8.05 -14.95 -0.03
N PRO A 88 -8.59 -15.66 -1.03
CA PRO A 88 -8.38 -15.31 -2.43
C PRO A 88 -9.08 -13.99 -2.79
N ALA A 89 -8.48 -13.20 -3.68
CA ALA A 89 -9.10 -11.98 -4.20
C ALA A 89 -10.48 -12.20 -4.78
N SER A 90 -10.68 -13.34 -5.45
CA SER A 90 -12.00 -13.73 -6.00
C SER A 90 -13.08 -13.94 -4.94
N ALA A 91 -12.72 -14.38 -3.74
CA ALA A 91 -13.67 -14.53 -2.63
C ALA A 91 -14.11 -13.15 -2.10
N LEU A 92 -13.16 -12.23 -1.90
CA LEU A 92 -13.47 -10.84 -1.50
C LEU A 92 -14.33 -10.13 -2.57
N LYS A 93 -14.01 -10.29 -3.86
CA LYS A 93 -14.82 -9.73 -4.95
C LYS A 93 -16.25 -10.30 -4.98
N ARG A 94 -16.44 -11.61 -4.71
CA ARG A 94 -17.77 -12.23 -4.67
C ARG A 94 -18.60 -11.79 -3.46
N SER A 95 -18.00 -11.37 -2.38
CA SER A 95 -18.71 -10.84 -1.21
C SER A 95 -19.35 -9.48 -1.48
N ALA A 96 -18.92 -8.79 -2.53
CA ALA A 96 -19.43 -7.47 -2.87
C ALA A 96 -20.77 -7.56 -3.60
N ARG A 97 -21.67 -6.58 -3.31
CA ARG A 97 -22.95 -6.45 -4.02
C ARG A 97 -22.72 -6.13 -5.50
N ASN A 98 -23.56 -6.66 -6.38
CA ASN A 98 -23.48 -6.37 -7.82
C ASN A 98 -23.65 -4.87 -8.12
N ARG A 99 -24.50 -4.18 -7.34
CA ARG A 99 -24.70 -2.74 -7.41
C ARG A 99 -24.20 -2.11 -6.12
N ARG A 100 -23.09 -1.39 -6.20
CA ARG A 100 -22.43 -0.78 -5.05
C ARG A 100 -21.79 0.55 -5.42
N PRO A 101 -21.68 1.50 -4.49
CA PRO A 101 -20.89 2.72 -4.70
C PRO A 101 -19.41 2.32 -4.89
N LEU A 102 -18.68 3.14 -5.62
CA LEU A 102 -17.23 3.01 -5.79
C LEU A 102 -16.52 4.07 -4.95
N PHE A 103 -15.24 3.87 -4.66
CA PHE A 103 -14.37 4.93 -4.17
C PHE A 103 -13.90 5.77 -5.37
N LEU A 104 -14.88 6.37 -6.07
CA LEU A 104 -14.66 7.21 -7.25
C LEU A 104 -15.74 8.29 -7.29
N TRP A 105 -15.31 9.55 -7.27
CA TRP A 105 -16.17 10.72 -7.34
C TRP A 105 -15.81 11.59 -8.55
N ARG A 106 -16.79 12.30 -9.09
CA ARG A 106 -16.64 13.27 -10.15
C ARG A 106 -17.08 14.64 -9.66
N TYR A 107 -16.21 15.62 -9.79
CA TYR A 107 -16.47 17.04 -9.55
C TYR A 107 -16.39 17.78 -10.88
N LYS A 108 -17.30 18.70 -11.14
CA LYS A 108 -17.36 19.46 -12.39
C LYS A 108 -17.44 20.94 -12.13
N SER A 109 -16.68 21.70 -12.91
CA SER A 109 -16.87 23.13 -13.12
C SER A 109 -17.38 23.39 -14.54
N THR A 110 -17.42 24.65 -14.96
CA THR A 110 -17.74 25.01 -16.35
C THR A 110 -16.65 24.63 -17.35
N THR A 111 -15.41 24.44 -16.91
CA THR A 111 -14.23 24.27 -17.77
C THR A 111 -13.40 23.03 -17.48
N ALA A 112 -13.60 22.41 -16.33
CA ALA A 112 -12.78 21.26 -15.89
C ALA A 112 -13.65 20.16 -15.24
N THR A 113 -13.14 18.93 -15.34
CA THR A 113 -13.65 17.80 -14.58
C THR A 113 -12.52 17.21 -13.74
N VAL A 114 -12.78 16.96 -12.46
CA VAL A 114 -11.84 16.27 -11.59
C VAL A 114 -12.48 14.98 -11.09
N PHE A 115 -11.89 13.86 -11.47
CA PHE A 115 -12.22 12.55 -10.91
C PHE A 115 -11.31 12.29 -9.73
N VAL A 116 -11.88 11.85 -8.61
CA VAL A 116 -11.13 11.53 -7.38
C VAL A 116 -11.35 10.08 -7.05
N ALA A 117 -10.29 9.29 -7.14
CA ALA A 117 -10.29 7.85 -6.90
C ALA A 117 -9.59 7.53 -5.57
N GLY A 118 -10.25 6.71 -4.73
CA GLY A 118 -9.66 6.19 -3.51
C GLY A 118 -8.89 4.92 -3.77
N SER A 119 -7.58 4.95 -3.51
CA SER A 119 -6.67 3.84 -3.75
C SER A 119 -6.49 2.93 -2.54
N ILE A 120 -6.03 1.74 -2.86
CA ILE A 120 -5.31 0.84 -1.95
C ILE A 120 -3.92 0.67 -2.55
N HIS A 121 -2.88 1.01 -1.78
CA HIS A 121 -1.49 1.04 -2.24
C HIS A 121 -0.89 -0.33 -2.52
N VAL A 122 -1.45 -1.40 -1.93
CA VAL A 122 -1.04 -2.79 -2.11
C VAL A 122 -2.26 -3.66 -2.38
N LEU A 123 -2.25 -4.40 -3.47
CA LEU A 123 -3.34 -5.30 -3.84
C LEU A 123 -2.79 -6.66 -4.30
N LYS A 124 -3.69 -7.59 -4.57
CA LYS A 124 -3.39 -8.85 -5.26
C LYS A 124 -3.77 -8.71 -6.74
N GLU A 125 -3.04 -9.37 -7.63
CA GLU A 125 -3.33 -9.38 -9.07
C GLU A 125 -4.79 -9.76 -9.39
N GLY A 126 -5.36 -10.67 -8.60
CA GLY A 126 -6.74 -11.15 -8.75
C GLY A 126 -7.85 -10.11 -8.52
N PHE A 127 -7.52 -8.89 -8.06
CA PHE A 127 -8.49 -7.80 -8.00
C PHE A 127 -8.79 -7.18 -9.36
N TYR A 128 -7.93 -7.41 -10.32
CA TYR A 128 -8.12 -6.92 -11.69
C TYR A 128 -8.98 -7.88 -12.53
N PRO A 129 -9.70 -7.38 -13.56
CA PRO A 129 -9.83 -5.96 -13.86
C PRO A 129 -10.66 -5.22 -12.80
N LEU A 130 -10.34 -3.93 -12.63
CA LEU A 130 -11.14 -3.01 -11.83
C LEU A 130 -12.52 -2.78 -12.45
N PRO A 131 -13.51 -2.24 -11.71
CA PRO A 131 -14.73 -1.70 -12.31
C PRO A 131 -14.38 -0.71 -13.43
N LYS A 132 -15.05 -0.87 -14.59
CA LYS A 132 -14.74 -0.12 -15.82
C LYS A 132 -14.76 1.40 -15.64
N GLN A 133 -15.54 1.89 -14.68
CA GLN A 133 -15.68 3.31 -14.37
C GLN A 133 -14.34 3.97 -13.99
N TYR A 134 -13.45 3.24 -13.31
CA TYR A 134 -12.12 3.76 -12.99
C TYR A 134 -11.28 4.02 -14.26
N VAL A 135 -11.21 3.03 -15.15
CA VAL A 135 -10.44 3.15 -16.41
C VAL A 135 -11.04 4.22 -17.32
N GLN A 136 -12.37 4.35 -17.33
CA GLN A 136 -13.05 5.36 -18.13
C GLN A 136 -12.78 6.78 -17.61
N ALA A 137 -12.88 7.00 -16.29
CA ALA A 137 -12.54 8.28 -15.68
C ALA A 137 -11.07 8.65 -15.97
N TYR A 138 -10.16 7.68 -15.91
CA TYR A 138 -8.76 7.89 -16.29
C TYR A 138 -8.59 8.28 -17.76
N ASN A 139 -9.30 7.60 -18.68
CA ASN A 139 -9.22 7.89 -20.11
C ASN A 139 -9.83 9.24 -20.48
N GLU A 140 -10.85 9.70 -19.73
CA GLU A 140 -11.47 11.04 -19.90
C GLU A 140 -10.59 12.18 -19.36
N SER A 141 -9.49 11.86 -18.68
CA SER A 141 -8.62 12.85 -18.03
C SER A 141 -7.37 13.13 -18.84
N ASP A 142 -6.96 14.40 -18.87
CA ASP A 142 -5.74 14.89 -19.52
C ASP A 142 -4.50 14.64 -18.66
N VAL A 143 -4.67 14.60 -17.33
CA VAL A 143 -3.59 14.58 -16.34
C VAL A 143 -3.90 13.54 -15.26
N LEU A 144 -2.91 12.71 -14.93
CA LEU A 144 -2.90 11.88 -13.73
C LEU A 144 -2.35 12.70 -12.57
N VAL A 145 -2.99 12.62 -11.40
CA VAL A 145 -2.50 13.27 -10.18
C VAL A 145 -2.38 12.22 -9.08
N LEU A 146 -1.21 12.12 -8.48
CA LEU A 146 -0.90 11.20 -7.38
C LEU A 146 -0.65 11.98 -6.09
N GLU A 147 -0.70 11.32 -4.95
CA GLU A 147 -0.21 11.95 -3.71
C GLU A 147 1.26 12.34 -3.89
N VAL A 148 2.10 11.36 -4.24
CA VAL A 148 3.52 11.53 -4.61
C VAL A 148 3.82 10.63 -5.82
N ASN A 149 4.60 11.14 -6.77
CA ASN A 149 5.07 10.36 -7.92
C ASN A 149 6.44 9.72 -7.64
N MET A 150 6.43 8.60 -6.94
CA MET A 150 7.67 7.87 -6.61
C MET A 150 8.47 7.42 -7.84
N GLU A 151 7.81 7.20 -8.98
CA GLU A 151 8.48 6.77 -10.22
C GLU A 151 9.31 7.87 -10.88
N ALA A 152 8.98 9.15 -10.62
CA ALA A 152 9.74 10.29 -11.13
C ALA A 152 11.05 10.52 -10.36
N ILE A 153 11.18 9.96 -9.17
CA ILE A 153 12.37 10.16 -8.32
C ILE A 153 13.48 9.21 -8.77
N LYS A 154 14.64 9.77 -9.07
CA LYS A 154 15.83 8.96 -9.38
C LYS A 154 16.22 8.11 -8.17
N PRO A 155 16.62 6.85 -8.36
CA PRO A 155 16.98 5.96 -7.26
C PRO A 155 18.02 6.54 -6.29
N GLU A 156 19.02 7.25 -6.82
CA GLU A 156 20.09 7.86 -6.01
C GLU A 156 19.54 9.01 -5.14
N SER A 157 18.62 9.79 -5.70
CA SER A 157 17.95 10.87 -4.97
C SER A 157 17.04 10.31 -3.88
N LEU A 158 16.26 9.27 -4.19
CA LEU A 158 15.41 8.61 -3.22
C LEU A 158 16.24 8.02 -2.07
N GLN A 159 17.39 7.39 -2.37
CA GLN A 159 18.30 6.89 -1.36
C GLN A 159 18.82 8.00 -0.44
N ALA A 160 19.25 9.12 -1.01
CA ALA A 160 19.73 10.27 -0.22
C ALA A 160 18.63 10.86 0.67
N ILE A 161 17.41 11.00 0.14
CA ILE A 161 16.24 11.47 0.87
C ILE A 161 15.91 10.49 2.02
N MET A 162 15.83 9.19 1.75
CA MET A 162 15.56 8.17 2.76
C MET A 162 16.61 8.15 3.87
N LEU A 163 17.91 8.30 3.54
CA LEU A 163 18.96 8.44 4.55
C LEU A 163 18.81 9.69 5.40
N ASN A 164 18.47 10.80 4.77
CA ASN A 164 18.31 12.09 5.48
C ASN A 164 17.15 12.05 6.48
N TYR A 165 15.98 11.54 6.07
CA TYR A 165 14.77 11.52 6.92
C TYR A 165 14.72 10.30 7.84
N GLY A 166 15.22 9.15 7.40
CA GLY A 166 15.07 7.86 8.07
C GLY A 166 16.20 7.52 9.05
N SER A 167 17.37 8.17 8.95
CA SER A 167 18.50 7.83 9.83
C SER A 167 18.39 8.47 11.21
N LEU A 168 18.91 7.78 12.22
CA LEU A 168 19.14 8.32 13.55
C LEU A 168 20.27 9.35 13.50
N LYS A 169 20.11 10.47 14.19
CA LYS A 169 21.17 11.48 14.32
C LYS A 169 22.31 11.02 15.24
N SER A 170 22.02 10.09 16.16
CA SER A 170 22.99 9.50 17.09
C SER A 170 22.44 8.21 17.69
N GLY A 171 23.33 7.36 18.18
CA GLY A 171 22.96 6.06 18.76
C GLY A 171 22.61 5.00 17.72
N THR A 172 21.89 4.00 18.14
CA THR A 172 21.46 2.87 17.30
C THR A 172 19.96 2.63 17.47
N LEU A 173 19.36 1.86 16.59
CA LEU A 173 17.98 1.41 16.74
C LEU A 173 17.73 0.83 18.14
N ARG A 174 18.63 -0.05 18.60
CA ARG A 174 18.55 -0.67 19.94
C ARG A 174 18.50 0.38 21.07
N THR A 175 19.30 1.43 20.99
CA THR A 175 19.34 2.48 22.03
C THR A 175 18.23 3.53 21.86
N SER A 176 17.49 3.49 20.74
CA SER A 176 16.42 4.45 20.45
C SER A 176 15.06 4.05 21.02
N MET A 177 14.93 2.85 21.60
CA MET A 177 13.65 2.32 22.08
C MET A 177 13.79 1.58 23.42
N PRO A 178 12.67 1.31 24.15
CA PRO A 178 12.65 0.46 25.33
C PRO A 178 13.15 -0.95 25.02
N ALA A 179 13.79 -1.61 26.00
CA ALA A 179 14.40 -2.92 25.83
C ALA A 179 13.37 -4.01 25.47
N ASP A 180 12.18 -3.96 26.06
CA ASP A 180 11.08 -4.88 25.75
C ASP A 180 10.59 -4.77 24.30
N LEU A 181 10.51 -3.53 23.76
CA LEU A 181 10.15 -3.30 22.37
C LEU A 181 11.22 -3.82 21.42
N TYR A 182 12.50 -3.59 21.74
CA TYR A 182 13.60 -4.12 20.94
C TYR A 182 13.64 -5.65 20.96
N GLN A 183 13.37 -6.29 22.11
CA GLN A 183 13.26 -7.75 22.20
C GLN A 183 12.14 -8.28 21.32
N SER A 184 10.94 -7.68 21.36
CA SER A 184 9.84 -8.06 20.45
C SER A 184 10.24 -7.92 18.98
N LEU A 185 11.03 -6.92 18.66
CA LEU A 185 11.55 -6.71 17.32
C LEU A 185 12.56 -7.80 16.92
N GLU A 186 13.46 -8.21 17.82
CA GLU A 186 14.41 -9.33 17.60
C GLU A 186 13.67 -10.66 17.32
N GLU A 187 12.51 -10.88 17.92
CA GLU A 187 11.69 -12.08 17.69
C GLU A 187 10.94 -12.04 16.35
N VAL A 188 10.44 -10.86 15.96
CA VAL A 188 9.55 -10.70 14.81
C VAL A 188 10.30 -10.47 13.49
N ALA A 189 11.35 -9.68 13.48
CA ALA A 189 12.04 -9.27 12.26
C ALA A 189 12.54 -10.46 11.40
N PRO A 190 13.14 -11.51 11.95
CA PRO A 190 13.57 -12.67 11.16
C PRO A 190 12.43 -13.41 10.49
N VAL A 191 11.22 -13.43 11.08
CA VAL A 191 10.03 -14.08 10.50
C VAL A 191 9.69 -13.50 9.13
N TYR A 192 9.97 -12.20 8.95
CA TYR A 192 9.74 -11.45 7.72
C TYR A 192 11.03 -11.18 6.91
N GLY A 193 12.14 -11.86 7.24
CA GLY A 193 13.40 -11.78 6.51
C GLY A 193 14.17 -10.47 6.72
N ILE A 194 13.91 -9.79 7.84
CA ILE A 194 14.55 -8.52 8.19
C ILE A 194 15.74 -8.77 9.09
N GLN A 195 16.91 -8.26 8.70
CA GLN A 195 18.17 -8.33 9.45
C GLN A 195 18.36 -7.03 10.25
N LEU A 196 18.14 -7.09 11.55
CA LEU A 196 18.18 -5.91 12.42
C LEU A 196 19.55 -5.24 12.50
N GLU A 197 20.63 -5.98 12.27
CA GLU A 197 21.98 -5.43 12.22
C GLU A 197 22.12 -4.36 11.15
N GLN A 198 21.45 -4.54 10.02
CA GLN A 198 21.46 -3.59 8.91
C GLN A 198 20.58 -2.37 9.19
N LEU A 199 19.63 -2.50 10.10
CA LEU A 199 18.68 -1.43 10.46
C LEU A 199 19.13 -0.58 11.65
N GLN A 200 20.28 -0.89 12.28
CA GLN A 200 20.77 -0.14 13.43
C GLN A 200 20.91 1.38 13.22
N PRO A 201 21.26 1.88 12.01
CA PRO A 201 21.34 3.32 11.77
C PRO A 201 19.98 4.03 11.66
N PHE A 202 18.87 3.27 11.51
CA PHE A 202 17.57 3.83 11.16
C PHE A 202 16.64 4.05 12.36
N LYS A 203 15.70 4.96 12.16
CA LYS A 203 14.64 5.29 13.12
C LYS A 203 13.63 4.14 13.28
N PRO A 204 12.97 4.00 14.45
CA PRO A 204 11.92 2.99 14.67
C PRO A 204 10.80 3.01 13.62
N ALA A 205 10.42 4.20 13.16
CA ALA A 205 9.38 4.34 12.13
C ALA A 205 9.76 3.69 10.79
N VAL A 206 11.03 3.77 10.36
CA VAL A 206 11.52 3.10 9.14
C VAL A 206 11.40 1.58 9.29
N VAL A 207 11.79 1.07 10.46
CA VAL A 207 11.73 -0.36 10.74
C VAL A 207 10.29 -0.87 10.77
N GLY A 208 9.37 -0.10 11.37
CA GLY A 208 7.93 -0.42 11.38
C GLY A 208 7.36 -0.49 9.98
N GLN A 209 7.69 0.46 9.10
CA GLN A 209 7.27 0.45 7.70
C GLN A 209 7.84 -0.75 6.92
N GLN A 210 9.11 -1.07 7.16
CA GLN A 210 9.75 -2.23 6.52
C GLN A 210 9.06 -3.55 6.93
N ILE A 211 8.78 -3.73 8.23
CA ILE A 211 8.08 -4.91 8.73
C ILE A 211 6.69 -5.01 8.11
N GLN A 212 5.94 -3.92 8.10
CA GLN A 212 4.59 -3.89 7.55
C GLN A 212 4.58 -4.27 6.06
N LEU A 213 5.50 -3.72 5.28
CA LEU A 213 5.63 -4.05 3.86
C LEU A 213 5.97 -5.53 3.64
N MET A 214 6.95 -6.05 4.37
CA MET A 214 7.34 -7.47 4.27
C MET A 214 6.21 -8.40 4.72
N ALA A 215 5.47 -8.01 5.75
CA ALA A 215 4.30 -8.75 6.20
C ALA A 215 3.19 -8.77 5.12
N MET A 216 2.96 -7.67 4.40
CA MET A 216 2.02 -7.63 3.27
C MET A 216 2.45 -8.58 2.13
N TYR A 217 3.73 -8.60 1.77
CA TYR A 217 4.24 -9.57 0.80
C TYR A 217 4.01 -11.02 1.26
N SER A 218 4.17 -11.31 2.55
CA SER A 218 3.99 -12.65 3.09
C SER A 218 2.55 -13.17 2.96
N ILE A 219 1.57 -12.29 2.76
CA ILE A 219 0.16 -12.63 2.55
C ILE A 219 -0.32 -12.37 1.11
N GLY A 220 0.63 -12.11 0.19
CA GLY A 220 0.39 -11.97 -1.24
C GLY A 220 -0.17 -10.63 -1.70
N TYR A 221 -0.05 -9.58 -0.87
CA TYR A 221 -0.34 -8.21 -1.27
C TYR A 221 0.94 -7.52 -1.73
N GLU A 222 0.90 -6.95 -2.92
CA GLU A 222 2.08 -6.39 -3.59
C GLU A 222 1.78 -4.96 -4.06
N PRO A 223 2.69 -3.98 -3.88
CA PRO A 223 2.50 -2.60 -4.34
C PRO A 223 2.39 -2.46 -5.86
N GLU A 224 2.96 -3.39 -6.63
CA GLU A 224 2.85 -3.43 -8.09
C GLU A 224 1.40 -3.52 -8.57
N PHE A 225 0.52 -4.08 -7.73
CA PHE A 225 -0.90 -4.15 -7.97
C PHE A 225 -1.69 -3.04 -7.27
N GLY A 226 -1.03 -2.08 -6.61
CA GLY A 226 -1.68 -0.87 -6.11
C GLY A 226 -2.26 -0.03 -7.24
N LEU A 227 -3.29 0.78 -6.94
CA LEU A 227 -3.95 1.58 -7.97
C LEU A 227 -2.99 2.58 -8.62
N GLU A 228 -2.09 3.18 -7.86
CA GLU A 228 -1.10 4.12 -8.36
C GLU A 228 -0.24 3.47 -9.45
N SER A 229 0.37 2.33 -9.14
CA SER A 229 1.21 1.58 -10.08
C SER A 229 0.43 1.12 -11.31
N TYR A 230 -0.82 0.70 -11.13
CA TYR A 230 -1.68 0.30 -12.22
C TYR A 230 -1.92 1.46 -13.19
N PHE A 231 -2.38 2.62 -12.72
CA PHE A 231 -2.72 3.74 -13.58
C PHE A 231 -1.49 4.42 -14.20
N THR A 232 -0.37 4.50 -13.48
CA THR A 232 0.89 4.98 -14.04
C THR A 232 1.39 4.10 -15.20
N SER A 233 1.11 2.79 -15.14
CA SER A 233 1.53 1.84 -16.18
C SER A 233 0.68 1.85 -17.45
N LEU A 234 -0.56 2.39 -17.41
CA LEU A 234 -1.50 2.35 -18.56
C LEU A 234 -1.08 3.27 -19.70
N ASP A 235 -0.64 4.48 -19.37
CA ASP A 235 -0.18 5.47 -20.35
C ASP A 235 0.99 6.26 -19.74
N ARG A 236 2.19 5.94 -20.20
CA ARG A 236 3.44 6.55 -19.68
C ARG A 236 3.66 7.98 -20.18
N ASP A 237 2.96 8.40 -21.23
CA ASP A 237 3.06 9.73 -21.80
C ASP A 237 2.07 10.70 -21.16
N LYS A 238 1.07 10.21 -20.42
CA LYS A 238 0.12 11.07 -19.69
C LYS A 238 0.87 11.87 -18.62
N PRO A 239 0.72 13.21 -18.61
CA PRO A 239 1.35 14.04 -17.58
C PRO A 239 0.94 13.62 -16.17
N VAL A 240 1.92 13.54 -15.26
CA VAL A 240 1.70 13.21 -13.85
C VAL A 240 2.04 14.43 -12.99
N LEU A 241 1.10 14.82 -12.13
CA LEU A 241 1.29 15.84 -11.10
C LEU A 241 1.21 15.22 -9.71
N GLU A 242 1.62 15.97 -8.69
CA GLU A 242 1.67 15.55 -7.29
C GLU A 242 0.85 16.48 -6.40
N LEU A 243 0.17 15.90 -5.41
CA LEU A 243 -0.51 16.65 -4.37
C LEU A 243 0.45 17.09 -3.26
N GLU A 244 1.47 16.32 -3.00
CA GLU A 244 2.46 16.56 -1.94
C GLU A 244 3.86 16.23 -2.45
N SER A 245 4.90 16.72 -1.79
CA SER A 245 6.26 16.29 -2.06
C SER A 245 6.59 15.00 -1.30
N VAL A 246 7.59 14.25 -1.78
CA VAL A 246 8.09 13.08 -1.06
C VAL A 246 8.68 13.50 0.30
N GLU A 247 9.32 14.65 0.34
CA GLU A 247 9.91 15.22 1.55
C GLU A 247 8.85 15.47 2.63
N ASP A 248 7.69 16.05 2.28
CA ASP A 248 6.58 16.29 3.21
C ASP A 248 6.05 14.98 3.79
N GLN A 249 5.89 13.93 2.97
CA GLN A 249 5.44 12.62 3.45
C GLN A 249 6.47 11.96 4.36
N LEU A 250 7.75 11.99 3.99
CA LEU A 250 8.81 11.39 4.80
C LEU A 250 9.06 12.15 6.10
N ASP A 251 8.92 13.48 6.08
CA ASP A 251 8.97 14.28 7.30
C ASP A 251 7.87 13.86 8.27
N LEU A 252 6.64 13.75 7.79
CA LEU A 252 5.51 13.29 8.59
C LEU A 252 5.74 11.89 9.17
N LEU A 253 6.20 10.95 8.34
CA LEU A 253 6.35 9.54 8.74
C LEU A 253 7.55 9.32 9.67
N PHE A 254 8.68 10.02 9.45
CA PHE A 254 9.95 9.71 10.10
C PHE A 254 10.44 10.76 11.10
N ASN A 255 9.84 11.96 11.15
CA ASN A 255 10.24 13.01 12.08
C ASN A 255 9.26 13.23 13.24
N ALA A 256 8.32 12.30 13.46
CA ALA A 256 7.61 12.23 14.74
C ALA A 256 8.61 12.06 15.90
N ASP A 257 8.23 12.53 17.09
CA ASP A 257 9.06 12.33 18.28
C ASP A 257 9.28 10.83 18.58
N ARG A 258 10.32 10.53 19.37
CA ARG A 258 10.72 9.15 19.67
C ARG A 258 9.63 8.35 20.36
N ALA A 259 8.84 8.96 21.24
CA ALA A 259 7.77 8.28 21.96
C ALA A 259 6.66 7.85 20.98
N THR A 260 6.30 8.74 20.07
CA THR A 260 5.34 8.46 19.00
C THR A 260 5.84 7.34 18.08
N GLN A 261 7.09 7.40 17.61
CA GLN A 261 7.66 6.34 16.75
C GLN A 261 7.68 4.98 17.45
N ASN A 262 8.05 4.92 18.71
CA ASN A 262 8.06 3.68 19.50
C ASN A 262 6.63 3.14 19.73
N ALA A 263 5.66 4.03 19.98
CA ALA A 263 4.26 3.63 20.12
C ALA A 263 3.72 3.04 18.82
N LEU A 264 3.98 3.68 17.67
CA LEU A 264 3.56 3.19 16.36
C LEU A 264 4.21 1.84 16.02
N LEU A 265 5.51 1.69 16.28
CA LEU A 265 6.20 0.40 16.07
C LEU A 265 5.59 -0.70 16.95
N ARG A 266 5.31 -0.41 18.23
CA ARG A 266 4.65 -1.37 19.13
C ARG A 266 3.30 -1.80 18.61
N GLU A 267 2.46 -0.86 18.18
CA GLU A 267 1.15 -1.15 17.56
C GLU A 267 1.31 -2.01 16.31
N THR A 268 2.26 -1.68 15.44
CA THR A 268 2.56 -2.49 14.25
C THR A 268 2.87 -3.95 14.63
N LEU A 269 3.78 -4.17 15.58
CA LEU A 269 4.15 -5.53 16.00
C LEU A 269 2.96 -6.30 16.61
N MET A 270 2.13 -5.63 17.41
CA MET A 270 0.94 -6.22 18.04
C MET A 270 -0.14 -6.61 17.03
N GLN A 271 -0.21 -5.94 15.89
CA GLN A 271 -1.22 -6.18 14.85
C GLN A 271 -0.82 -7.29 13.86
N LEU A 272 0.46 -7.62 13.75
CA LEU A 272 0.94 -8.60 12.77
C LEU A 272 0.18 -9.95 12.79
N PRO A 273 -0.20 -10.53 13.94
CA PRO A 273 -0.97 -11.77 13.96
C PRO A 273 -2.36 -11.67 13.33
N ARG A 274 -2.94 -10.46 13.28
CA ARG A 274 -4.26 -10.20 12.71
C ARG A 274 -4.18 -9.57 11.32
N LEU A 275 -2.98 -9.32 10.81
CA LEU A 275 -2.78 -8.60 9.56
C LEU A 275 -3.57 -9.17 8.37
N PRO A 276 -3.66 -10.51 8.15
CA PRO A 276 -4.46 -11.07 7.06
C PRO A 276 -5.93 -10.68 7.17
N ASP A 277 -6.54 -10.89 8.33
CA ASP A 277 -7.96 -10.61 8.57
C ASP A 277 -8.26 -9.12 8.51
N ASP A 278 -7.44 -8.29 9.13
CA ASP A 278 -7.60 -6.83 9.16
C ASP A 278 -7.43 -6.24 7.74
N THR A 279 -6.49 -6.74 6.96
CA THR A 279 -6.30 -6.34 5.56
C THR A 279 -7.50 -6.74 4.70
N ASP A 280 -7.99 -7.98 4.83
CA ASP A 280 -9.14 -8.46 4.10
C ASP A 280 -10.42 -7.68 4.47
N ALA A 281 -10.57 -7.29 5.74
CA ALA A 281 -11.69 -6.45 6.19
C ALA A 281 -11.63 -5.04 5.56
N ILE A 282 -10.47 -4.38 5.57
CA ILE A 282 -10.26 -3.06 4.95
C ILE A 282 -10.56 -3.12 3.45
N ILE A 283 -10.00 -4.10 2.75
CA ILE A 283 -10.23 -4.29 1.31
C ILE A 283 -11.69 -4.63 1.01
N GLY A 284 -12.32 -5.43 1.86
CA GLY A 284 -13.74 -5.73 1.76
C GLY A 284 -14.60 -4.46 1.83
N LYS A 285 -14.30 -3.52 2.73
CA LYS A 285 -14.98 -2.22 2.83
C LYS A 285 -14.73 -1.36 1.59
N TRP A 286 -13.50 -1.31 1.11
CA TRP A 286 -13.17 -0.61 -0.13
C TRP A 286 -13.92 -1.17 -1.34
N ILE A 287 -13.93 -2.49 -1.54
CA ILE A 287 -14.66 -3.14 -2.64
C ILE A 287 -16.16 -2.85 -2.57
N GLN A 288 -16.74 -2.85 -1.36
CA GLN A 288 -18.18 -2.59 -1.15
C GLN A 288 -18.54 -1.10 -1.27
N GLY A 289 -17.55 -0.21 -1.29
CA GLY A 289 -17.75 1.23 -1.27
C GLY A 289 -18.31 1.72 0.09
N ASP A 290 -18.00 1.01 1.16
CA ASP A 290 -18.43 1.34 2.53
C ASP A 290 -17.41 2.28 3.18
N ASP A 291 -17.55 3.57 2.90
CA ASP A 291 -16.65 4.63 3.40
C ASP A 291 -16.70 4.76 4.93
N LYS A 292 -17.86 4.62 5.54
CA LYS A 292 -17.99 4.69 7.00
C LYS A 292 -17.36 3.48 7.69
N GLY A 293 -17.58 2.29 7.13
CA GLY A 293 -16.95 1.08 7.64
C GLY A 293 -15.44 1.09 7.45
N LEU A 294 -14.96 1.66 6.34
CA LEU A 294 -13.52 1.83 6.10
C LEU A 294 -12.90 2.80 7.12
N GLU A 295 -13.52 3.96 7.36
CA GLU A 295 -13.09 4.91 8.39
C GLU A 295 -12.98 4.24 9.76
N SER A 296 -14.01 3.48 10.17
CA SER A 296 -14.02 2.79 11.48
C SER A 296 -12.83 1.83 11.61
N LEU A 297 -12.63 0.95 10.60
CA LEU A 297 -11.53 0.00 10.63
C LEU A 297 -10.15 0.67 10.66
N ILE A 298 -9.97 1.74 9.89
CA ILE A 298 -8.70 2.49 9.89
C ILE A 298 -8.45 3.14 11.26
N ARG A 299 -9.47 3.75 11.86
CA ARG A 299 -9.32 4.34 13.21
C ARG A 299 -9.05 3.28 14.28
N GLU A 300 -9.66 2.11 14.18
CA GLU A 300 -9.41 0.99 15.08
C GLU A 300 -7.99 0.43 14.92
N SER A 301 -7.50 0.31 13.67
CA SER A 301 -6.17 -0.24 13.38
C SER A 301 -5.02 0.63 13.87
N MET A 302 -5.24 1.92 14.12
CA MET A 302 -4.18 2.82 14.60
C MET A 302 -3.99 2.81 16.12
N GLY A 303 -4.72 1.93 16.82
CA GLY A 303 -4.62 1.78 18.26
C GLY A 303 -5.35 2.86 19.06
N SER A 304 -5.38 2.69 20.38
CA SER A 304 -6.15 3.54 21.29
C SER A 304 -5.30 4.62 21.97
N SER A 305 -4.00 4.65 21.75
CA SER A 305 -3.10 5.61 22.40
C SER A 305 -3.35 7.05 21.92
N ILE A 306 -3.14 8.03 22.79
CA ILE A 306 -3.22 9.46 22.44
C ILE A 306 -2.23 9.78 21.32
N LEU A 307 -1.00 9.27 21.41
CA LEU A 307 0.04 9.49 20.41
C LEU A 307 -0.36 8.96 19.02
N ALA A 308 -0.97 7.77 18.97
CA ALA A 308 -1.45 7.21 17.71
C ALA A 308 -2.59 8.06 17.10
N ARG A 309 -3.54 8.54 17.92
CA ARG A 309 -4.63 9.42 17.45
C ARG A 309 -4.12 10.76 16.93
N ASP A 310 -3.18 11.39 17.62
CA ASP A 310 -2.57 12.66 17.19
C ASP A 310 -1.75 12.48 15.91
N PHE A 311 -1.08 11.34 15.76
CA PHE A 311 -0.39 11.00 14.53
C PHE A 311 -1.37 10.81 13.37
N MET A 312 -2.50 10.10 13.61
CA MET A 312 -3.56 9.92 12.61
C MET A 312 -4.15 11.23 12.12
N LYS A 313 -4.37 12.18 13.03
CA LYS A 313 -4.87 13.49 12.63
C LYS A 313 -3.92 14.16 11.64
N ARG A 314 -2.63 14.12 11.89
CA ARG A 314 -1.61 14.66 10.96
C ARG A 314 -1.52 13.86 9.67
N LEU A 315 -1.63 12.52 9.76
CA LEU A 315 -1.52 11.62 8.61
C LEU A 315 -2.71 11.74 7.65
N LEU A 316 -3.90 12.04 8.14
CA LEU A 316 -5.11 12.14 7.34
C LEU A 316 -5.69 13.56 7.32
N ASP A 317 -6.19 14.06 8.45
CA ASP A 317 -7.04 15.25 8.47
C ASP A 317 -6.29 16.51 7.96
N ASP A 318 -5.08 16.75 8.44
CA ASP A 318 -4.29 17.93 8.05
C ASP A 318 -3.84 17.88 6.58
N ARG A 319 -3.72 16.68 6.00
CA ARG A 319 -3.42 16.46 4.57
C ARG A 319 -4.67 16.61 3.72
N ASN A 320 -5.83 16.18 4.19
CA ASN A 320 -7.11 16.29 3.48
C ASN A 320 -7.44 17.72 3.11
N GLU A 321 -7.17 18.69 3.99
CA GLU A 321 -7.36 20.12 3.71
C GLU A 321 -6.50 20.60 2.53
N ARG A 322 -5.21 20.22 2.50
CA ARG A 322 -4.29 20.57 1.41
C ARG A 322 -4.70 19.90 0.08
N MET A 323 -5.06 18.61 0.14
CA MET A 323 -5.52 17.87 -1.04
C MET A 323 -6.81 18.49 -1.61
N ALA A 324 -7.79 18.80 -0.77
CA ALA A 324 -9.04 19.44 -1.18
C ALA A 324 -8.77 20.81 -1.82
N SER A 325 -7.88 21.63 -1.27
CA SER A 325 -7.48 22.90 -1.84
C SER A 325 -6.90 22.76 -3.24
N LYS A 326 -5.99 21.81 -3.47
CA LYS A 326 -5.43 21.54 -4.81
C LYS A 326 -6.50 21.05 -5.81
N ILE A 327 -7.45 20.22 -5.36
CA ILE A 327 -8.56 19.78 -6.21
C ILE A 327 -9.44 20.98 -6.64
N LEU A 328 -9.68 21.94 -5.73
CA LEU A 328 -10.39 23.18 -6.08
C LEU A 328 -9.63 24.02 -7.10
N ASP A 329 -8.29 24.06 -7.01
CA ASP A 329 -7.48 24.76 -7.99
C ASP A 329 -7.55 24.09 -9.37
N TYR A 330 -7.57 22.75 -9.43
CA TYR A 330 -7.78 22.02 -10.69
C TYR A 330 -9.13 22.31 -11.32
N LEU A 331 -10.19 22.46 -10.54
CA LEU A 331 -11.53 22.84 -11.04
C LEU A 331 -11.58 24.24 -11.67
N ARG A 332 -10.60 25.10 -11.41
CA ARG A 332 -10.48 26.44 -12.02
C ARG A 332 -9.69 26.44 -13.33
N THR A 333 -9.17 25.32 -13.76
CA THR A 333 -8.43 25.17 -15.01
C THR A 333 -9.34 24.84 -16.19
N ASN A 334 -8.75 24.51 -17.34
CA ASN A 334 -9.44 24.01 -18.54
C ASN A 334 -9.04 22.57 -18.90
N LYS A 335 -8.62 21.78 -17.92
CA LYS A 335 -8.20 20.39 -18.11
C LYS A 335 -9.01 19.45 -17.23
N ASN A 336 -9.03 18.19 -17.62
CA ASN A 336 -9.61 17.12 -16.82
C ASN A 336 -8.51 16.37 -16.07
N TYR A 337 -8.76 16.01 -14.82
CA TYR A 337 -7.80 15.38 -13.92
C TYR A 337 -8.33 14.07 -13.36
N PHE A 338 -7.46 13.06 -13.30
CA PHE A 338 -7.70 11.85 -12.54
C PHE A 338 -6.80 11.84 -11.31
N VAL A 339 -7.37 12.15 -10.17
CA VAL A 339 -6.67 12.28 -8.89
C VAL A 339 -6.79 10.97 -8.13
N ILE A 340 -5.66 10.39 -7.72
CA ILE A 340 -5.60 9.19 -6.89
C ILE A 340 -5.05 9.57 -5.52
N VAL A 341 -5.84 9.29 -4.49
CA VAL A 341 -5.44 9.43 -3.08
C VAL A 341 -5.81 8.15 -2.34
N GLY A 342 -5.13 7.82 -1.26
CA GLY A 342 -5.48 6.67 -0.42
C GLY A 342 -6.96 6.72 -0.03
N ALA A 343 -7.66 5.59 -0.08
CA ALA A 343 -9.11 5.53 0.20
C ALA A 343 -9.46 6.09 1.59
N ALA A 344 -8.52 6.06 2.53
CA ALA A 344 -8.66 6.67 3.85
C ALA A 344 -8.93 8.18 3.78
N HIS A 345 -8.33 8.88 2.82
CA HIS A 345 -8.52 10.32 2.60
C HIS A 345 -9.93 10.68 2.10
N LEU A 346 -10.67 9.69 1.57
CA LEU A 346 -12.04 9.88 1.05
C LEU A 346 -13.12 9.38 2.01
N ALA A 347 -12.73 8.84 3.16
CA ALA A 347 -13.64 8.24 4.14
C ALA A 347 -13.79 9.12 5.39
N GLY A 348 -15.02 9.26 5.88
CA GLY A 348 -15.31 9.94 7.15
C GLY A 348 -15.56 11.44 7.06
N LYS A 349 -15.68 12.04 8.25
CA LYS A 349 -16.15 13.43 8.40
C LYS A 349 -15.16 14.49 7.93
N ASN A 350 -13.86 14.21 8.11
CA ASN A 350 -12.79 15.14 7.73
C ASN A 350 -12.15 14.73 6.38
N SER A 351 -12.88 13.94 5.58
CA SER A 351 -12.38 13.48 4.28
C SER A 351 -12.31 14.61 3.26
N VAL A 352 -11.50 14.43 2.23
CA VAL A 352 -11.44 15.32 1.06
C VAL A 352 -12.84 15.54 0.47
N VAL A 353 -13.66 14.47 0.39
CA VAL A 353 -15.04 14.54 -0.10
C VAL A 353 -15.90 15.46 0.78
N SER A 354 -15.81 15.32 2.10
CA SER A 354 -16.55 16.16 3.03
C SER A 354 -16.13 17.62 2.93
N ILE A 355 -14.83 17.89 2.91
CA ILE A 355 -14.28 19.25 2.79
C ILE A 355 -14.72 19.93 1.49
N LEU A 356 -14.68 19.21 0.36
CA LEU A 356 -15.16 19.75 -0.92
C LEU A 356 -16.65 20.04 -0.89
N ASN A 357 -17.46 19.17 -0.31
CA ASN A 357 -18.92 19.38 -0.14
C ASN A 357 -19.21 20.61 0.72
N ASP A 358 -18.51 20.81 1.82
CA ASP A 358 -18.66 21.97 2.71
C ASP A 358 -18.30 23.28 2.02
N GLN A 359 -17.43 23.21 1.00
CA GLN A 359 -17.07 24.35 0.13
C GLN A 359 -17.99 24.49 -1.10
N GLY A 360 -19.11 23.78 -1.12
CA GLY A 360 -20.13 23.89 -2.18
C GLY A 360 -19.84 23.06 -3.44
N GLN A 361 -18.79 22.24 -3.43
CA GLN A 361 -18.49 21.33 -4.54
C GLN A 361 -19.12 19.97 -4.26
N ILE A 362 -20.31 19.72 -4.81
CA ILE A 362 -21.01 18.45 -4.62
C ILE A 362 -20.49 17.43 -5.64
N GLY A 363 -19.78 16.43 -5.14
CA GLY A 363 -19.25 15.33 -5.94
C GLY A 363 -20.31 14.29 -6.29
N GLU A 364 -20.38 13.90 -7.55
CA GLU A 364 -21.16 12.74 -7.99
C GLU A 364 -20.34 11.46 -7.73
N ARG A 365 -20.85 10.58 -6.88
CA ARG A 365 -20.21 9.29 -6.59
C ARG A 365 -20.62 8.24 -7.60
N PHE A 366 -19.66 7.58 -8.23
CA PHE A 366 -19.94 6.48 -9.17
C PHE A 366 -20.45 5.23 -8.46
N SER A 367 -21.25 4.47 -9.22
CA SER A 367 -21.68 3.12 -8.86
C SER A 367 -21.14 2.10 -9.86
N SER A 368 -20.92 0.88 -9.40
CA SER A 368 -20.51 -0.24 -10.27
C SER A 368 -21.55 -0.60 -11.35
N ALA A 369 -22.78 -0.11 -11.20
CA ALA A 369 -23.88 -0.31 -12.15
C ALA A 369 -24.07 0.84 -13.15
N ASP A 370 -23.34 1.95 -12.98
CA ASP A 370 -23.48 3.10 -13.88
C ASP A 370 -23.10 2.69 -15.30
N VAL A 371 -24.01 2.92 -16.22
CA VAL A 371 -23.74 2.76 -17.65
C VAL A 371 -22.95 3.98 -18.08
N VAL A 372 -21.71 3.75 -18.49
CA VAL A 372 -20.94 4.81 -19.10
C VAL A 372 -21.46 4.96 -20.52
N ILE A 373 -22.07 6.10 -20.78
CA ILE A 373 -22.47 6.50 -22.13
C ILE A 373 -21.20 7.01 -22.82
N ASN A 374 -20.80 6.29 -23.88
CA ASN A 374 -19.72 6.71 -24.78
C ASN A 374 -20.14 7.98 -25.51
#